data_f81638ed2cfbea08157da5763ea4f870
#
_entry.id   f81638ed2cfbea08157da5763ea4f870
#
_cell.length_a   1.000
_cell.length_b   1.000
_cell.length_c   1.000
_cell.angle_alpha   90.00
_cell.angle_beta   90.00
_cell.angle_gamma   90.00
#
_symmetry.space_group_name_H-M   'P 1'
#
loop_
_entity.id
_entity.type
_entity.pdbx_description
1 polymer ?
#
loop_
_entity_poly.entity_id
_entity_poly.type
_entity_poly.pdbx_seq_one_letter_code
_entity_poly.pdbx_strand_id
1 'polypeptide(L)'
;MALCHAYAAAFLLWREPFVSTYTLPELPYDYAALEPHISGEILELHHDKHHAAYVKGANETLERIAEAREKGDFSSLVGLEKTLAFNVSGHVLHSLYWQNMSPDGGGRPEGELAEAINEHFGSFERFHAQMSAATTAVQGSGWGVLSYEPTSQRLIVEQVYDHHGNVGVGSVPLLAFDAWEHAYYLQYRNVRADFVKAMWEVVNWPDVAARYVAARAQHRSGD
;
A
#
# COMPACT_ATOMS: atom_id res chain seq x y z
N MET A 1 -55.61 -23.00 -28.52
CA MET A 1 -55.50 -21.66 -27.92
C MET A 1 -55.24 -21.85 -26.41
N ALA A 2 -54.04 -21.53 -25.97
CA ALA A 2 -53.59 -21.31 -24.58
C ALA A 2 -52.20 -21.91 -24.34
N LEU A 3 -51.15 -21.28 -24.87
CA LEU A 3 -49.76 -21.56 -24.48
C LEU A 3 -48.92 -20.35 -24.91
N CYS A 4 -49.12 -19.20 -24.26
CA CYS A 4 -48.31 -17.99 -24.45
C CYS A 4 -48.47 -17.05 -23.26
N HIS A 5 -48.10 -17.46 -22.04
CA HIS A 5 -47.98 -16.52 -20.89
C HIS A 5 -47.14 -17.14 -19.77
N ALA A 6 -45.90 -17.52 -20.03
CA ALA A 6 -45.00 -17.99 -18.96
C ALA A 6 -43.52 -17.67 -19.21
N TYR A 7 -43.20 -16.53 -19.84
CA TYR A 7 -41.80 -16.09 -20.05
C TYR A 7 -41.52 -14.63 -19.61
N ALA A 8 -42.29 -14.12 -18.65
CA ALA A 8 -42.12 -12.73 -18.22
C ALA A 8 -41.78 -12.55 -16.73
N ALA A 9 -41.25 -13.55 -16.03
CA ALA A 9 -40.97 -13.43 -14.59
C ALA A 9 -39.62 -13.96 -14.13
N ALA A 10 -38.61 -14.07 -15.02
CA ALA A 10 -37.26 -14.56 -14.68
C ALA A 10 -36.16 -13.51 -14.86
N PHE A 11 -36.49 -12.21 -14.89
CA PHE A 11 -35.52 -11.15 -15.19
C PHE A 11 -35.29 -10.15 -14.04
N LEU A 12 -35.45 -10.58 -12.79
CA LEU A 12 -35.24 -9.65 -11.64
C LEU A 12 -34.59 -10.34 -10.45
N LEU A 13 -33.42 -10.95 -10.63
CA LEU A 13 -32.49 -11.24 -9.53
C LEU A 13 -31.03 -11.14 -10.02
N TRP A 14 -30.68 -10.09 -10.75
CA TRP A 14 -29.32 -9.61 -10.70
C TRP A 14 -29.18 -8.90 -9.36
N ARG A 15 -28.67 -9.63 -8.38
CA ARG A 15 -28.10 -8.98 -7.21
C ARG A 15 -27.00 -8.07 -7.74
N GLU A 16 -27.11 -6.77 -7.46
CA GLU A 16 -26.02 -5.83 -7.61
C GLU A 16 -24.72 -6.53 -7.22
N PRO A 17 -23.67 -6.58 -8.07
CA PRO A 17 -22.40 -7.11 -7.63
C PRO A 17 -22.00 -6.31 -6.39
N PHE A 18 -21.70 -7.02 -5.31
CA PHE A 18 -21.25 -6.42 -4.05
C PHE A 18 -19.92 -5.72 -4.34
N VAL A 19 -19.96 -4.48 -4.78
CA VAL A 19 -18.77 -3.65 -4.93
C VAL A 19 -18.32 -3.34 -3.52
N SER A 20 -17.27 -4.03 -3.08
CA SER A 20 -16.61 -3.72 -1.83
C SER A 20 -16.10 -2.27 -1.93
N THR A 21 -16.71 -1.37 -1.19
CA THR A 21 -16.27 0.03 -1.13
C THR A 21 -15.04 0.12 -0.21
N TYR A 22 -14.03 0.86 -0.64
CA TYR A 22 -12.89 1.17 0.21
C TYR A 22 -13.30 2.13 1.32
N THR A 23 -12.72 1.94 2.50
CA THR A 23 -12.93 2.81 3.66
C THR A 23 -11.59 3.28 4.21
N LEU A 24 -11.53 4.51 4.70
CA LEU A 24 -10.35 5.02 5.38
C LEU A 24 -10.20 4.28 6.72
N PRO A 25 -9.10 3.55 6.96
CA PRO A 25 -8.89 2.88 8.25
C PRO A 25 -8.52 3.92 9.32
N GLU A 26 -8.90 3.67 10.56
CA GLU A 26 -8.41 4.45 11.69
C GLU A 26 -6.90 4.26 11.88
N LEU A 27 -6.20 5.30 12.37
CA LEU A 27 -4.82 5.19 12.79
C LEU A 27 -4.73 4.35 14.08
N PRO A 28 -3.71 3.48 14.23
CA PRO A 28 -3.54 2.68 15.45
C PRO A 28 -2.93 3.47 16.62
N TYR A 29 -2.69 4.76 16.46
CA TYR A 29 -2.08 5.68 17.44
C TYR A 29 -2.54 7.12 17.19
N ASP A 30 -2.36 8.00 18.20
CA ASP A 30 -2.65 9.43 18.07
C ASP A 30 -1.68 10.12 17.10
N TYR A 31 -2.10 11.22 16.45
CA TYR A 31 -1.26 11.95 15.49
C TYR A 31 0.11 12.34 16.02
N ALA A 32 0.22 12.76 17.29
CA ALA A 32 1.49 13.15 17.89
C ALA A 32 2.33 11.98 18.44
N ALA A 33 1.84 10.74 18.35
CA ALA A 33 2.48 9.60 18.99
C ALA A 33 3.86 9.22 18.40
N LEU A 34 4.13 9.62 17.16
CA LEU A 34 5.40 9.34 16.49
C LEU A 34 6.43 10.48 16.62
N GLU A 35 6.10 11.53 17.38
CA GLU A 35 7.06 12.60 17.64
C GLU A 35 8.23 12.10 18.51
N PRO A 36 9.46 12.61 18.30
CA PRO A 36 9.84 13.70 17.39
C PRO A 36 10.13 13.27 15.94
N HIS A 37 9.94 12.00 15.59
CA HIS A 37 10.34 11.43 14.30
C HIS A 37 9.41 11.86 13.15
N ILE A 38 8.11 11.91 13.39
CA ILE A 38 7.10 12.41 12.47
C ILE A 38 6.15 13.30 13.25
N SER A 39 5.97 14.56 12.81
CA SER A 39 5.10 15.52 13.51
C SER A 39 3.63 15.15 13.39
N GLY A 40 2.84 15.47 14.42
CA GLY A 40 1.39 15.29 14.41
C GLY A 40 0.70 16.01 13.26
N GLU A 41 1.18 17.21 12.88
CA GLU A 41 0.67 17.95 11.71
C GLU A 41 0.81 17.16 10.41
N ILE A 42 1.97 16.53 10.20
CA ILE A 42 2.18 15.68 9.01
C ILE A 42 1.22 14.51 9.04
N LEU A 43 1.08 13.80 10.17
CA LEU A 43 0.21 12.62 10.26
C LEU A 43 -1.25 12.97 10.02
N GLU A 44 -1.75 14.07 10.60
CA GLU A 44 -3.13 14.53 10.38
C GLU A 44 -3.39 14.84 8.90
N LEU A 45 -2.53 15.63 8.25
CA LEU A 45 -2.67 15.97 6.83
C LEU A 45 -2.54 14.73 5.93
N HIS A 46 -1.58 13.87 6.25
CA HIS A 46 -1.27 12.69 5.45
C HIS A 46 -2.41 11.66 5.50
N HIS A 47 -2.99 11.43 6.67
CA HIS A 47 -4.12 10.52 6.86
C HIS A 47 -5.43 11.15 6.39
N ASP A 48 -5.84 12.31 6.94
CA ASP A 48 -7.18 12.88 6.76
C ASP A 48 -7.38 13.58 5.43
N LYS A 49 -6.31 13.91 4.71
CA LYS A 49 -6.39 14.55 3.39
C LYS A 49 -5.86 13.63 2.28
N HIS A 50 -4.60 13.21 2.35
CA HIS A 50 -4.00 12.42 1.26
C HIS A 50 -4.60 11.01 1.18
N HIS A 51 -4.57 10.23 2.27
CA HIS A 51 -5.14 8.88 2.25
C HIS A 51 -6.65 8.89 2.01
N ALA A 52 -7.38 9.80 2.66
CA ALA A 52 -8.82 9.98 2.41
C ALA A 52 -9.14 10.28 0.94
N ALA A 53 -8.30 11.07 0.26
CA ALA A 53 -8.46 11.37 -1.17
C ALA A 53 -8.27 10.12 -2.05
N TYR A 54 -7.32 9.24 -1.73
CA TYR A 54 -7.13 7.98 -2.46
C TYR A 54 -8.33 7.04 -2.27
N VAL A 55 -8.85 6.91 -1.05
CA VAL A 55 -10.07 6.13 -0.77
C VAL A 55 -11.25 6.65 -1.59
N LYS A 56 -11.49 7.95 -1.56
CA LYS A 56 -12.54 8.60 -2.33
C LYS A 56 -12.36 8.38 -3.83
N GLY A 57 -11.14 8.62 -4.34
CA GLY A 57 -10.83 8.48 -5.76
C GLY A 57 -11.00 7.04 -6.26
N ALA A 58 -10.66 6.04 -5.45
CA ALA A 58 -10.87 4.63 -5.79
C ALA A 58 -12.37 4.30 -5.93
N ASN A 59 -13.19 4.71 -4.95
CA ASN A 59 -14.63 4.47 -4.95
C ASN A 59 -15.31 5.17 -6.14
N GLU A 60 -15.05 6.46 -6.35
CA GLU A 60 -15.61 7.23 -7.48
C GLU A 60 -15.21 6.65 -8.84
N THR A 61 -13.99 6.12 -8.94
CA THR A 61 -13.51 5.51 -10.19
C THR A 61 -14.23 4.18 -10.45
N LEU A 62 -14.45 3.36 -9.43
CA LEU A 62 -15.24 2.13 -9.57
C LEU A 62 -16.67 2.41 -10.03
N GLU A 63 -17.33 3.44 -9.47
CA GLU A 63 -18.68 3.86 -9.89
C GLU A 63 -18.69 4.26 -11.37
N ARG A 64 -17.72 5.07 -11.81
CA ARG A 64 -17.60 5.50 -13.22
C ARG A 64 -17.32 4.33 -14.18
N ILE A 65 -16.54 3.34 -13.75
CA ILE A 65 -16.32 2.10 -14.55
C ILE A 65 -17.62 1.29 -14.63
N ALA A 66 -18.39 1.20 -13.54
CA ALA A 66 -19.70 0.53 -13.56
C ALA A 66 -20.68 1.22 -14.51
N GLU A 67 -20.77 2.56 -14.46
CA GLU A 67 -21.59 3.34 -15.40
C GLU A 67 -21.17 3.13 -16.86
N ALA A 68 -19.86 3.13 -17.15
CA ALA A 68 -19.34 2.88 -18.49
C ALA A 68 -19.79 1.52 -19.02
N ARG A 69 -19.78 0.51 -18.16
CA ARG A 69 -20.24 -0.84 -18.46
C ARG A 69 -21.76 -0.90 -18.74
N GLU A 70 -22.57 -0.24 -17.92
CA GLU A 70 -24.03 -0.16 -18.11
C GLU A 70 -24.40 0.54 -19.43
N LYS A 71 -23.70 1.62 -19.76
CA LYS A 71 -23.92 2.39 -20.99
C LYS A 71 -23.33 1.76 -22.24
N GLY A 72 -22.43 0.77 -22.09
CA GLY A 72 -21.63 0.21 -23.19
C GLY A 72 -20.65 1.23 -23.80
N ASP A 73 -20.34 2.31 -23.10
CA ASP A 73 -19.40 3.35 -23.54
C ASP A 73 -18.07 3.24 -22.79
N PHE A 74 -17.07 2.71 -23.46
CA PHE A 74 -15.72 2.50 -22.96
C PHE A 74 -14.71 3.55 -23.44
N SER A 75 -15.15 4.66 -24.03
CA SER A 75 -14.28 5.71 -24.57
C SER A 75 -13.29 6.30 -23.55
N SER A 76 -13.67 6.35 -22.25
CA SER A 76 -12.84 6.84 -21.16
C SER A 76 -12.12 5.75 -20.36
N LEU A 77 -12.28 4.47 -20.72
CA LEU A 77 -11.84 3.33 -19.90
C LEU A 77 -10.34 3.35 -19.59
N VAL A 78 -9.49 3.68 -20.55
CA VAL A 78 -8.03 3.75 -20.34
C VAL A 78 -7.64 4.72 -19.24
N GLY A 79 -8.29 5.88 -19.18
CA GLY A 79 -8.08 6.88 -18.11
C GLY A 79 -8.62 6.40 -16.76
N LEU A 80 -9.78 5.76 -16.75
CA LEU A 80 -10.39 5.22 -15.54
C LEU A 80 -9.55 4.10 -14.93
N GLU A 81 -9.06 3.16 -15.74
CA GLU A 81 -8.20 2.06 -15.25
C GLU A 81 -6.89 2.57 -14.66
N LYS A 82 -6.26 3.59 -15.27
CA LYS A 82 -5.06 4.24 -14.70
C LYS A 82 -5.37 4.93 -13.38
N THR A 83 -6.48 5.66 -13.31
CA THR A 83 -6.91 6.35 -12.09
C THR A 83 -7.26 5.36 -10.99
N LEU A 84 -7.89 4.23 -11.33
CA LEU A 84 -8.19 3.17 -10.37
C LEU A 84 -6.90 2.58 -9.79
N ALA A 85 -5.95 2.18 -10.65
CA ALA A 85 -4.67 1.61 -10.21
C ALA A 85 -3.91 2.58 -9.28
N PHE A 86 -3.88 3.87 -9.62
CA PHE A 86 -3.26 4.90 -8.79
C PHE A 86 -3.91 4.99 -7.40
N ASN A 87 -5.24 5.16 -7.34
CA ASN A 87 -5.93 5.37 -6.07
C ASN A 87 -5.99 4.11 -5.20
N VAL A 88 -6.22 2.93 -5.79
CA VAL A 88 -6.21 1.65 -5.06
C VAL A 88 -4.84 1.39 -4.46
N SER A 89 -3.77 1.57 -5.24
CA SER A 89 -2.41 1.38 -4.75
C SER A 89 -2.04 2.42 -3.68
N GLY A 90 -2.49 3.67 -3.85
CA GLY A 90 -2.34 4.70 -2.82
C GLY A 90 -3.02 4.31 -1.52
N HIS A 91 -4.27 3.84 -1.58
CA HIS A 91 -4.97 3.35 -0.40
C HIS A 91 -4.26 2.15 0.26
N VAL A 92 -3.84 1.15 -0.52
CA VAL A 92 -3.17 -0.05 0.01
C VAL A 92 -1.84 0.29 0.68
N LEU A 93 -0.99 1.10 0.03
CA LEU A 93 0.31 1.47 0.58
C LEU A 93 0.18 2.35 1.84
N HIS A 94 -0.78 3.28 1.88
CA HIS A 94 -1.02 4.08 3.09
C HIS A 94 -1.59 3.24 4.24
N SER A 95 -2.51 2.31 3.95
CA SER A 95 -3.02 1.37 4.96
C SER A 95 -1.91 0.51 5.57
N LEU A 96 -0.96 0.06 4.75
CA LEU A 96 0.24 -0.63 5.19
C LEU A 96 1.14 0.30 6.02
N TYR A 97 1.40 1.51 5.55
CA TYR A 97 2.31 2.50 6.14
C TYR A 97 1.93 2.83 7.59
N TRP A 98 0.63 3.01 7.87
CA TRP A 98 0.16 3.27 9.24
C TRP A 98 0.46 2.13 10.19
N GLN A 99 0.31 0.88 9.76
CA GLN A 99 0.57 -0.31 10.58
C GLN A 99 2.08 -0.58 10.71
N ASN A 100 2.87 -0.19 9.72
CA ASN A 100 4.32 -0.32 9.72
C ASN A 100 5.04 0.62 10.71
N MET A 101 4.33 1.55 11.33
CA MET A 101 4.88 2.48 12.32
C MET A 101 4.28 2.24 13.70
N SER A 102 5.09 2.51 14.73
CA SER A 102 4.67 2.42 16.13
C SER A 102 5.45 3.42 16.98
N PRO A 103 4.83 4.04 18.00
CA PRO A 103 5.55 4.83 19.00
C PRO A 103 6.58 4.01 19.79
N ASP A 104 6.39 2.68 19.88
CA ASP A 104 7.33 1.73 20.48
C ASP A 104 8.19 1.02 19.43
N GLY A 105 8.31 1.63 18.24
CA GLY A 105 9.01 1.06 17.09
C GLY A 105 10.53 1.23 17.15
N GLY A 106 11.17 0.96 15.99
CA GLY A 106 12.62 1.04 15.83
C GLY A 106 13.34 -0.26 16.15
N GLY A 107 14.68 -0.17 16.27
CA GLY A 107 15.50 -1.34 16.52
C GLY A 107 15.66 -2.27 15.32
N ARG A 108 15.50 -3.57 15.53
CA ARG A 108 15.74 -4.62 14.52
C ARG A 108 14.66 -5.68 14.53
N PRO A 109 14.40 -6.34 13.39
CA PRO A 109 13.52 -7.52 13.37
C PRO A 109 14.16 -8.69 14.10
N GLU A 110 13.30 -9.62 14.54
CA GLU A 110 13.67 -10.87 15.18
C GLU A 110 13.07 -12.06 14.42
N GLY A 111 13.46 -13.29 14.81
CA GLY A 111 12.89 -14.53 14.30
C GLY A 111 13.05 -14.71 12.80
N GLU A 112 12.05 -15.33 12.15
CA GLU A 112 12.10 -15.73 10.74
C GLU A 112 12.36 -14.56 9.78
N LEU A 113 11.87 -13.37 10.10
CA LEU A 113 12.13 -12.18 9.26
C LEU A 113 13.60 -11.76 9.33
N ALA A 114 14.21 -11.79 10.52
CA ALA A 114 15.63 -11.47 10.68
C ALA A 114 16.52 -12.47 9.94
N GLU A 115 16.18 -13.77 10.01
CA GLU A 115 16.88 -14.84 9.30
C GLU A 115 16.78 -14.61 7.78
N ALA A 116 15.59 -14.34 7.25
CA ALA A 116 15.39 -14.08 5.83
C ALA A 116 16.12 -12.82 5.35
N ILE A 117 16.15 -11.75 6.15
CA ILE A 117 16.93 -10.55 5.83
C ILE A 117 18.43 -10.88 5.75
N ASN A 118 18.96 -11.65 6.70
CA ASN A 118 20.35 -12.06 6.67
C ASN A 118 20.66 -12.98 5.48
N GLU A 119 19.76 -13.88 5.14
CA GLU A 119 19.90 -14.77 3.98
C GLU A 119 19.90 -13.99 2.67
N HIS A 120 18.93 -13.08 2.48
CA HIS A 120 18.71 -12.45 1.19
C HIS A 120 19.57 -11.20 0.94
N PHE A 121 19.97 -10.49 2.01
CA PHE A 121 20.76 -9.25 1.93
C PHE A 121 22.17 -9.39 2.54
N GLY A 122 22.47 -10.51 3.19
CA GLY A 122 23.74 -10.80 3.83
C GLY A 122 23.87 -10.27 5.27
N SER A 123 23.11 -9.19 5.64
CA SER A 123 22.96 -8.71 7.00
C SER A 123 21.87 -7.65 7.08
N PHE A 124 21.40 -7.36 8.30
CA PHE A 124 20.47 -6.25 8.53
C PHE A 124 21.06 -4.90 8.10
N GLU A 125 22.34 -4.64 8.35
CA GLU A 125 22.99 -3.38 7.98
C GLU A 125 23.00 -3.17 6.46
N ARG A 126 23.21 -4.23 5.69
CA ARG A 126 23.17 -4.17 4.22
C ARG A 126 21.75 -3.93 3.71
N PHE A 127 20.77 -4.62 4.28
CA PHE A 127 19.37 -4.37 3.99
C PHE A 127 18.98 -2.92 4.32
N HIS A 128 19.29 -2.44 5.53
CA HIS A 128 19.02 -1.08 5.99
C HIS A 128 19.65 -0.04 5.03
N ALA A 129 20.91 -0.24 4.64
CA ALA A 129 21.59 0.64 3.71
C ALA A 129 20.92 0.63 2.31
N GLN A 130 20.57 -0.55 1.80
CA GLN A 130 19.89 -0.70 0.51
C GLN A 130 18.50 -0.05 0.51
N MET A 131 17.68 -0.31 1.51
CA MET A 131 16.33 0.24 1.66
C MET A 131 16.38 1.77 1.81
N SER A 132 17.32 2.27 2.63
CA SER A 132 17.54 3.73 2.81
C SER A 132 17.96 4.39 1.51
N ALA A 133 18.91 3.80 0.78
CA ALA A 133 19.37 4.32 -0.50
C ALA A 133 18.26 4.30 -1.55
N ALA A 134 17.49 3.20 -1.64
CA ALA A 134 16.36 3.08 -2.55
C ALA A 134 15.31 4.16 -2.28
N THR A 135 14.90 4.35 -1.01
CA THR A 135 13.90 5.36 -0.64
C THR A 135 14.39 6.79 -0.90
N THR A 136 15.63 7.09 -0.52
CA THR A 136 16.21 8.44 -0.69
C THR A 136 16.35 8.82 -2.17
N ALA A 137 16.67 7.83 -3.02
CA ALA A 137 16.95 8.04 -4.45
C ALA A 137 15.69 7.99 -5.33
N VAL A 138 14.49 7.82 -4.78
CA VAL A 138 13.23 7.88 -5.57
C VAL A 138 13.19 9.20 -6.34
N GLN A 139 13.05 9.12 -7.66
CA GLN A 139 12.91 10.29 -8.53
C GLN A 139 11.42 10.69 -8.60
N GLY A 140 11.13 11.94 -8.27
CA GLY A 140 9.74 12.38 -8.15
C GLY A 140 9.05 11.79 -6.92
N SER A 141 7.84 11.31 -7.11
CA SER A 141 6.99 10.71 -6.07
C SER A 141 7.10 9.19 -6.07
N GLY A 142 7.08 8.58 -4.91
CA GLY A 142 7.11 7.13 -4.80
C GLY A 142 7.48 6.63 -3.41
N TRP A 143 7.88 5.37 -3.33
CA TRP A 143 8.09 4.61 -2.10
C TRP A 143 9.36 3.77 -2.18
N GLY A 144 10.03 3.58 -1.05
CA GLY A 144 10.93 2.45 -0.85
C GLY A 144 10.16 1.33 -0.17
N VAL A 145 10.17 0.14 -0.74
CA VAL A 145 9.34 -0.98 -0.25
C VAL A 145 10.18 -2.24 -0.07
N LEU A 146 10.10 -2.87 1.10
CA LEU A 146 10.51 -4.25 1.28
C LEU A 146 9.33 -5.14 0.92
N SER A 147 9.50 -6.00 -0.07
CA SER A 147 8.49 -6.94 -0.54
C SER A 147 8.95 -8.39 -0.43
N TYR A 148 7.99 -9.29 -0.25
CA TYR A 148 8.17 -10.72 -0.49
C TYR A 148 7.79 -11.04 -1.94
N GLU A 149 8.71 -11.60 -2.72
CA GLU A 149 8.47 -12.07 -4.09
C GLU A 149 8.23 -13.60 -4.04
N PRO A 150 6.99 -14.04 -4.31
CA PRO A 150 6.60 -15.43 -4.05
C PRO A 150 7.20 -16.46 -5.02
N THR A 151 7.50 -16.06 -6.28
CA THR A 151 8.03 -16.98 -7.29
C THR A 151 9.44 -17.47 -6.93
N SER A 152 10.30 -16.56 -6.49
CA SER A 152 11.64 -16.88 -5.99
C SER A 152 11.70 -17.15 -4.49
N GLN A 153 10.59 -16.91 -3.78
CA GLN A 153 10.47 -16.99 -2.33
C GLN A 153 11.47 -16.09 -1.58
N ARG A 154 11.75 -14.89 -2.14
CA ARG A 154 12.78 -13.99 -1.62
C ARG A 154 12.19 -12.67 -1.13
N LEU A 155 12.92 -12.05 -0.21
CA LEU A 155 12.76 -10.63 0.10
C LEU A 155 13.50 -9.81 -0.96
N ILE A 156 12.85 -8.77 -1.46
CA ILE A 156 13.42 -7.79 -2.40
C ILE A 156 13.13 -6.37 -1.92
N VAL A 157 13.97 -5.42 -2.32
CA VAL A 157 13.70 -3.99 -2.14
C VAL A 157 13.29 -3.42 -3.49
N GLU A 158 12.14 -2.74 -3.50
CA GLU A 158 11.57 -2.10 -4.70
C GLU A 158 11.52 -0.57 -4.51
N GLN A 159 11.72 0.17 -5.60
CA GLN A 159 11.29 1.56 -5.70
C GLN A 159 9.95 1.59 -6.43
N VAL A 160 8.88 1.91 -5.72
CA VAL A 160 7.54 2.02 -6.32
C VAL A 160 7.31 3.48 -6.71
N TYR A 161 7.18 3.75 -8.00
CA TYR A 161 6.92 5.10 -8.50
C TYR A 161 5.44 5.44 -8.39
N ASP A 162 5.15 6.67 -8.03
CA ASP A 162 3.84 7.11 -7.60
C ASP A 162 3.30 6.15 -6.52
N HIS A 163 2.32 5.32 -6.83
CA HIS A 163 1.83 4.28 -5.91
C HIS A 163 1.80 2.89 -6.56
N HIS A 164 1.98 2.79 -7.88
CA HIS A 164 1.70 1.58 -8.66
C HIS A 164 2.72 1.28 -9.77
N GLY A 165 3.65 2.18 -10.01
CA GLY A 165 4.67 2.01 -11.04
C GLY A 165 5.88 1.22 -10.54
N ASN A 166 6.53 0.46 -11.43
CA ASN A 166 7.78 -0.29 -11.16
C ASN A 166 7.65 -1.36 -10.05
N VAL A 167 6.49 -1.96 -9.94
CA VAL A 167 6.21 -3.05 -8.98
C VAL A 167 6.44 -4.39 -9.67
N GLY A 168 7.12 -5.31 -9.01
CA GLY A 168 7.19 -6.71 -9.43
C GLY A 168 5.80 -7.34 -9.34
N VAL A 169 5.30 -7.88 -10.46
CA VAL A 169 3.96 -8.49 -10.49
C VAL A 169 3.89 -9.66 -9.52
N GLY A 170 2.99 -9.58 -8.54
CA GLY A 170 2.83 -10.59 -7.50
C GLY A 170 3.65 -10.33 -6.23
N SER A 171 4.53 -9.31 -6.19
CA SER A 171 5.21 -8.91 -4.97
C SER A 171 4.21 -8.50 -3.88
N VAL A 172 4.46 -8.93 -2.65
CA VAL A 172 3.64 -8.61 -1.47
C VAL A 172 4.41 -7.60 -0.62
N PRO A 173 3.94 -6.35 -0.49
CA PRO A 173 4.61 -5.34 0.32
C PRO A 173 4.52 -5.68 1.82
N LEU A 174 5.66 -5.59 2.51
CA LEU A 174 5.80 -5.89 3.93
C LEU A 174 6.11 -4.65 4.76
N LEU A 175 7.02 -3.80 4.27
CA LEU A 175 7.42 -2.53 4.88
C LEU A 175 7.51 -1.48 3.78
N ALA A 176 6.87 -0.34 3.98
CA ALA A 176 6.88 0.78 3.03
C ALA A 176 7.33 2.08 3.70
N PHE A 177 8.24 2.81 3.04
CA PHE A 177 8.65 4.16 3.39
C PHE A 177 8.15 5.11 2.32
N ASP A 178 7.31 6.05 2.69
CA ASP A 178 6.74 7.03 1.78
C ASP A 178 7.79 8.12 1.45
N ALA A 179 8.19 8.20 0.19
CA ALA A 179 9.13 9.20 -0.31
C ALA A 179 8.45 10.37 -1.03
N TRP A 180 7.11 10.44 -1.01
CA TRP A 180 6.36 11.61 -1.44
C TRP A 180 6.66 12.79 -0.52
N GLU A 181 6.74 14.00 -1.07
CA GLU A 181 7.03 15.21 -0.29
C GLU A 181 6.00 15.49 0.80
N HIS A 182 4.73 15.10 0.61
CA HIS A 182 3.71 15.25 1.63
C HIS A 182 4.00 14.48 2.92
N ALA A 183 4.80 13.41 2.86
CA ALA A 183 5.14 12.59 4.02
C ALA A 183 6.20 13.25 4.93
N TYR A 184 6.96 14.24 4.43
CA TYR A 184 8.10 14.74 5.18
C TYR A 184 8.41 16.24 5.03
N TYR A 185 7.94 16.91 3.97
CA TYR A 185 8.46 18.23 3.60
C TYR A 185 8.21 19.33 4.66
N LEU A 186 7.12 19.26 5.40
CA LEU A 186 6.82 20.23 6.47
C LEU A 186 7.87 20.21 7.59
N GLN A 187 8.42 19.05 7.91
CA GLN A 187 9.39 18.85 8.98
C GLN A 187 10.83 18.81 8.50
N TYR A 188 11.10 18.06 7.43
CA TYR A 188 12.44 17.73 6.93
C TYR A 188 12.85 18.57 5.70
N ARG A 189 11.95 19.38 5.14
CA ARG A 189 12.17 20.19 3.96
C ARG A 189 12.68 19.33 2.79
N ASN A 190 13.74 19.79 2.12
CA ASN A 190 14.37 19.08 1.00
C ASN A 190 15.33 17.95 1.42
N VAL A 191 15.48 17.67 2.73
CA VAL A 191 16.44 16.67 3.22
C VAL A 191 15.75 15.34 3.46
N ARG A 192 15.34 14.68 2.37
CA ARG A 192 14.66 13.36 2.43
C ARG A 192 15.47 12.31 3.20
N ALA A 193 16.82 12.37 3.13
CA ALA A 193 17.67 11.43 3.85
C ALA A 193 17.49 11.47 5.37
N ASP A 194 17.24 12.65 5.96
CA ASP A 194 17.00 12.80 7.39
C ASP A 194 15.62 12.20 7.77
N PHE A 195 14.62 12.39 6.93
CA PHE A 195 13.32 11.72 7.09
C PHE A 195 13.46 10.20 7.02
N VAL A 196 14.17 9.67 6.02
CA VAL A 196 14.40 8.22 5.89
C VAL A 196 15.11 7.66 7.12
N LYS A 197 16.07 8.41 7.68
CA LYS A 197 16.72 8.04 8.94
C LYS A 197 15.71 8.00 10.11
N ALA A 198 14.83 9.00 10.20
CA ALA A 198 13.81 9.04 11.25
C ALA A 198 12.76 7.93 11.13
N MET A 199 12.45 7.50 9.91
CA MET A 199 11.53 6.38 9.68
C MET A 199 12.00 5.08 10.34
N TRP A 200 13.30 4.81 10.39
CA TRP A 200 13.83 3.61 11.05
C TRP A 200 13.57 3.57 12.57
N GLU A 201 13.41 4.72 13.20
CA GLU A 201 13.16 4.83 14.65
C GLU A 201 11.72 4.49 15.05
N VAL A 202 10.81 4.39 14.07
CA VAL A 202 9.39 4.12 14.29
C VAL A 202 8.90 2.83 13.63
N VAL A 203 9.79 2.03 12.99
CA VAL A 203 9.37 0.79 12.32
C VAL A 203 8.77 -0.20 13.31
N ASN A 204 7.56 -0.64 13.04
CA ASN A 204 6.84 -1.69 13.76
C ASN A 204 7.26 -3.08 13.27
N TRP A 205 8.42 -3.56 13.71
CA TRP A 205 8.95 -4.86 13.29
C TRP A 205 8.02 -6.05 13.55
N PRO A 206 7.23 -6.09 14.65
CA PRO A 206 6.21 -7.13 14.83
C PRO A 206 5.18 -7.19 13.71
N ASP A 207 4.68 -6.05 13.19
CA ASP A 207 3.76 -6.02 12.05
C ASP A 207 4.44 -6.52 10.77
N VAL A 208 5.65 -6.06 10.48
CA VAL A 208 6.42 -6.50 9.31
C VAL A 208 6.68 -8.01 9.33
N ALA A 209 7.04 -8.55 10.50
CA ALA A 209 7.26 -9.99 10.68
C ALA A 209 5.98 -10.80 10.48
N ALA A 210 4.84 -10.34 11.03
CA ALA A 210 3.55 -10.99 10.83
C ALA A 210 3.15 -11.03 9.35
N ARG A 211 3.37 -9.94 8.61
CA ARG A 211 3.13 -9.85 7.16
C ARG A 211 4.02 -10.82 6.39
N TYR A 212 5.28 -10.92 6.75
CA TYR A 212 6.21 -11.86 6.11
C TYR A 212 5.73 -13.32 6.27
N VAL A 213 5.35 -13.72 7.48
CA VAL A 213 4.82 -15.05 7.76
C VAL A 213 3.54 -15.32 6.95
N ALA A 214 2.61 -14.35 6.93
CA ALA A 214 1.37 -14.47 6.18
C ALA A 214 1.60 -14.59 4.66
N ALA A 215 2.49 -13.77 4.09
CA ALA A 215 2.83 -13.81 2.67
C ALA A 215 3.43 -15.16 2.27
N ARG A 216 4.33 -15.72 3.08
CA ARG A 216 4.90 -17.06 2.84
C ARG A 216 3.86 -18.17 2.91
N ALA A 217 2.93 -18.10 3.88
CA ALA A 217 1.92 -19.13 4.08
C ALA A 217 0.93 -19.20 2.90
N GLN A 218 0.52 -18.07 2.34
CA GLN A 218 -0.40 -18.00 1.20
C GLN A 218 0.16 -18.70 -0.06
N HIS A 219 1.48 -18.72 -0.24
CA HIS A 219 2.11 -19.28 -1.43
C HIS A 219 2.61 -20.73 -1.24
N ARG A 220 2.67 -21.25 0.00
CA ARG A 220 2.97 -22.67 0.28
C ARG A 220 1.77 -23.59 0.11
N SER A 221 0.56 -23.08 0.12
CA SER A 221 -0.69 -23.85 0.00
C SER A 221 -1.15 -24.04 -1.46
N GLY A 222 -0.38 -23.59 -2.44
CA GLY A 222 -0.67 -23.68 -3.88
C GLY A 222 0.19 -24.69 -4.65
N ASP A 223 1.12 -25.38 -3.99
CA ASP A 223 1.89 -26.52 -4.50
C ASP A 223 1.28 -27.85 -3.91
#